data_a4a5b89610fee2cca984b218470f80da
#
_entry.id   a4a5b89610fee2cca984b218470f80da
#
_cell.length_a   1.000
_cell.length_b   1.000
_cell.length_c   1.000
_cell.angle_alpha   90.00
_cell.angle_beta   90.00
_cell.angle_gamma   90.00
#
_symmetry.space_group_name_H-M   'P 1'
#
loop_
_entity.id
_entity.type
_entity.pdbx_description
1 polymer ?
#
loop_
_entity_poly.entity_id
_entity_poly.type
_entity_poly.pdbx_seq_one_letter_code
_entity_poly.pdbx_strand_id
1 'polypeptide(L)'
;MHADLASKDDFDKAINTDSGKYVFIMAYEGDVPEKADEYAKKFEGKVECYKFDCAKAPRAKDAHGITETPCALIYKDGKLVKKVPGMAPSEMKEVGQMLSA
;
A
#
# COMPACT_ATOMS: atom_id res chain seq x y z
N MET A 1 5.97 10.28 -4.21
CA MET A 1 6.12 10.47 -2.76
C MET A 1 5.01 9.76 -2.01
N HIS A 2 5.33 9.04 -0.93
CA HIS A 2 4.32 8.38 -0.10
C HIS A 2 3.68 9.37 0.86
N ALA A 3 2.37 9.43 0.87
CA ALA A 3 1.64 10.13 1.92
C ALA A 3 1.38 9.15 3.07
N ASP A 4 1.44 9.63 4.30
CA ASP A 4 1.16 8.81 5.48
C ASP A 4 -0.34 8.71 5.73
N LEU A 5 -0.80 7.50 5.99
CA LEU A 5 -2.17 7.25 6.43
C LEU A 5 -2.15 7.07 7.95
N ALA A 6 -2.77 7.97 8.68
CA ALA A 6 -2.68 8.02 10.13
C ALA A 6 -3.84 7.33 10.86
N SER A 7 -4.90 6.97 10.16
CA SER A 7 -6.11 6.39 10.76
C SER A 7 -6.82 5.45 9.81
N LYS A 8 -7.80 4.71 10.33
CA LYS A 8 -8.67 3.87 9.52
C LYS A 8 -9.45 4.71 8.50
N ASP A 9 -9.90 5.89 8.89
CA ASP A 9 -10.64 6.78 7.99
C ASP A 9 -9.75 7.25 6.83
N ASP A 10 -8.51 7.60 7.11
CA ASP A 10 -7.54 7.98 6.07
C ASP A 10 -7.33 6.83 5.09
N PHE A 11 -7.19 5.61 5.61
CA PHE A 11 -7.01 4.42 4.81
C PHE A 11 -8.22 4.20 3.90
N ASP A 12 -9.42 4.25 4.46
CA ASP A 12 -10.66 4.05 3.71
C ASP A 12 -10.84 5.09 2.61
N LYS A 13 -10.49 6.34 2.88
CA LYS A 13 -10.53 7.40 1.87
C LYS A 13 -9.53 7.17 0.74
N ALA A 14 -8.32 6.71 1.09
CA ALA A 14 -7.27 6.46 0.10
C ALA A 14 -7.67 5.37 -0.89
N ILE A 15 -8.28 4.29 -0.42
CA ILE A 15 -8.66 3.17 -1.30
C ILE A 15 -9.92 3.46 -2.12
N ASN A 16 -10.73 4.43 -1.72
CA ASN A 16 -11.98 4.78 -2.40
C ASN A 16 -11.85 6.00 -3.31
N THR A 17 -10.67 6.26 -3.81
CA THR A 17 -10.44 7.35 -4.74
C THR A 17 -11.04 7.07 -6.12
N ASP A 18 -11.55 8.11 -6.77
CA ASP A 18 -12.13 8.03 -8.11
C ASP A 18 -11.12 8.30 -9.24
N SER A 19 -9.84 8.25 -8.94
CA SER A 19 -8.80 8.58 -9.91
C SER A 19 -8.67 7.59 -11.07
N GLY A 20 -9.21 6.39 -10.92
CA GLY A 20 -9.03 5.31 -11.90
C GLY A 20 -7.64 4.67 -11.86
N LYS A 21 -6.80 5.13 -10.97
CA LYS A 21 -5.43 4.60 -10.79
C LYS A 21 -5.40 3.48 -9.77
N TYR A 22 -4.35 2.67 -9.85
CA TYR A 22 -4.05 1.76 -8.75
C TYR A 22 -3.65 2.55 -7.51
N VAL A 23 -4.02 2.03 -6.35
CA VAL A 23 -3.60 2.56 -5.05
C VAL A 23 -2.68 1.53 -4.42
N PHE A 24 -1.44 1.92 -4.16
CA PHE A 24 -0.44 1.07 -3.52
C PHE A 24 -0.26 1.55 -2.09
N ILE A 25 -0.54 0.67 -1.14
CA ILE A 25 -0.35 0.98 0.28
C ILE A 25 0.71 0.06 0.84
N MET A 26 1.77 0.62 1.38
CA MET A 26 2.78 -0.13 2.10
C MET A 26 2.50 -0.06 3.59
N ALA A 27 2.08 -1.18 4.15
CA ALA A 27 1.85 -1.30 5.58
C ALA A 27 3.16 -1.74 6.25
N TYR A 28 3.54 -1.06 7.31
CA TYR A 28 4.74 -1.36 8.07
C TYR A 28 4.45 -1.19 9.56
N GLU A 29 5.39 -1.60 10.40
CA GLU A 29 5.27 -1.40 11.84
C GLU A 29 6.62 -0.92 12.37
N GLY A 30 6.66 0.35 12.81
CA GLY A 30 7.86 0.99 13.29
C GLY A 30 8.69 1.62 12.18
N ASP A 31 9.50 0.85 11.49
CA ASP A 31 10.43 1.38 10.49
C ASP A 31 9.88 1.24 9.07
N VAL A 32 10.02 2.30 8.28
CA VAL A 32 9.64 2.28 6.87
C VAL A 32 10.65 1.44 6.10
N PRO A 33 10.20 0.45 5.29
CA PRO A 33 11.11 -0.33 4.46
C PRO A 33 11.90 0.54 3.48
N GLU A 34 13.17 0.22 3.27
CA GLU A 34 14.06 1.00 2.40
C GLU A 34 13.53 1.18 0.98
N LYS A 35 12.87 0.17 0.45
CA LYS A 35 12.35 0.21 -0.92
C LYS A 35 11.07 1.01 -1.10
N ALA A 36 10.48 1.52 -0.02
CA ALA A 36 9.26 2.31 -0.08
C ALA A 36 9.38 3.50 -1.02
N ASP A 37 10.44 4.28 -0.86
CA ASP A 37 10.66 5.48 -1.67
C ASP A 37 10.96 5.14 -3.13
N GLU A 38 11.63 4.01 -3.38
CA GLU A 38 11.91 3.55 -4.74
C GLU A 38 10.63 3.26 -5.49
N TYR A 39 9.68 2.56 -4.86
CA TYR A 39 8.39 2.27 -5.47
C TYR A 39 7.59 3.54 -5.72
N ALA A 40 7.60 4.47 -4.77
CA ALA A 40 6.90 5.73 -4.91
C ALA A 40 7.42 6.54 -6.10
N LYS A 41 8.74 6.60 -6.27
CA LYS A 41 9.36 7.29 -7.39
C LYS A 41 9.07 6.60 -8.73
N LYS A 42 9.18 5.28 -8.76
CA LYS A 42 9.00 4.49 -9.98
C LYS A 42 7.60 4.66 -10.56
N PHE A 43 6.59 4.76 -9.70
CA PHE A 43 5.20 4.83 -10.12
C PHE A 43 4.57 6.21 -9.97
N GLU A 44 5.39 7.24 -9.74
CA GLU A 44 4.90 8.61 -9.57
C GLU A 44 4.06 9.04 -10.79
N GLY A 45 2.87 9.57 -10.52
CA GLY A 45 1.94 9.99 -11.56
C GLY A 45 1.07 8.88 -12.15
N LYS A 46 1.44 7.61 -11.97
CA LYS A 46 0.69 6.45 -12.49
C LYS A 46 -0.08 5.71 -11.43
N VAL A 47 0.43 5.71 -10.21
CA VAL A 47 -0.11 4.98 -9.07
C VAL A 47 -0.13 5.92 -7.87
N GLU A 48 -1.20 5.88 -7.10
CA GLU A 48 -1.27 6.61 -5.86
C GLU A 48 -0.60 5.78 -4.77
N CYS A 49 0.51 6.28 -4.22
CA CYS A 49 1.32 5.55 -3.23
C CYS A 49 1.14 6.14 -1.84
N TYR A 50 0.87 5.26 -0.88
CA TYR A 50 0.72 5.62 0.53
C TYR A 50 1.53 4.68 1.39
N LYS A 51 1.88 5.13 2.59
CA LYS A 51 2.47 4.28 3.62
C LYS A 51 1.58 4.32 4.86
N PHE A 52 1.56 3.22 5.60
CA PHE A 52 0.67 3.06 6.72
C PHE A 52 1.39 2.35 7.87
N ASP A 53 1.54 3.04 9.00
CA ASP A 53 2.12 2.46 10.21
C ASP A 53 1.03 1.75 11.02
N CYS A 54 1.07 0.43 11.01
CA CYS A 54 0.09 -0.40 11.70
C CYS A 54 0.07 -0.17 13.21
N ALA A 55 1.19 0.24 13.79
CA ALA A 55 1.27 0.52 15.23
C ALA A 55 0.44 1.75 15.63
N LYS A 56 0.27 2.69 14.70
CA LYS A 56 -0.51 3.91 14.95
C LYS A 56 -2.02 3.72 14.77
N ALA A 57 -2.42 2.72 14.01
CA ALA A 57 -3.83 2.49 13.74
C ALA A 57 -4.15 0.98 13.71
N PRO A 58 -4.16 0.31 14.87
CA PRO A 58 -4.41 -1.14 14.95
C PRO A 58 -5.77 -1.56 14.39
N ARG A 59 -6.78 -0.70 14.47
CA ARG A 59 -8.10 -0.99 13.90
C ARG A 59 -8.07 -1.16 12.40
N ALA A 60 -7.31 -0.31 11.72
CA ALA A 60 -7.15 -0.41 10.27
C ALA A 60 -6.37 -1.67 9.91
N LYS A 61 -5.35 -2.01 10.69
CA LYS A 61 -4.59 -3.25 10.52
C LYS A 61 -5.53 -4.46 10.52
N ASP A 62 -6.39 -4.57 11.53
CA ASP A 62 -7.33 -5.67 11.66
C ASP A 62 -8.40 -5.64 10.58
N ALA A 63 -8.97 -4.46 10.31
CA ALA A 63 -10.06 -4.30 9.34
C ALA A 63 -9.63 -4.68 7.91
N HIS A 64 -8.36 -4.44 7.56
CA HIS A 64 -7.84 -4.71 6.23
C HIS A 64 -7.05 -6.00 6.13
N GLY A 65 -7.10 -6.83 7.17
CA GLY A 65 -6.50 -8.17 7.16
C GLY A 65 -4.98 -8.18 7.06
N ILE A 66 -4.31 -7.18 7.61
CA ILE A 66 -2.85 -7.12 7.61
C ILE A 66 -2.34 -7.98 8.77
N THR A 67 -1.81 -9.14 8.44
CA THR A 67 -1.35 -10.11 9.44
C THR A 67 0.17 -10.16 9.58
N GLU A 68 0.88 -9.67 8.59
CA GLU A 68 2.35 -9.71 8.55
C GLU A 68 2.87 -8.41 7.95
N THR A 69 3.87 -7.79 8.56
CA THR A 69 4.49 -6.55 8.08
C THR A 69 5.98 -6.78 7.77
N PRO A 70 6.53 -6.08 6.77
CA PRO A 70 5.84 -5.17 5.86
C PRO A 70 4.88 -5.91 4.93
N CYS A 71 3.81 -5.23 4.51
CA CYS A 71 2.81 -5.82 3.62
C CYS A 71 2.46 -4.82 2.53
N ALA A 72 2.46 -5.27 1.28
CA ALA A 72 2.00 -4.46 0.17
C ALA A 72 0.54 -4.77 -0.11
N LEU A 73 -0.27 -3.72 -0.26
CA LEU A 73 -1.69 -3.83 -0.57
C LEU A 73 -1.98 -2.99 -1.80
N ILE A 74 -2.55 -3.60 -2.81
CA ILE A 74 -2.88 -2.91 -4.05
C ILE A 74 -4.38 -2.94 -4.24
N TYR A 75 -4.95 -1.74 -4.40
CA TYR A 75 -6.38 -1.55 -4.60
C TYR A 75 -6.65 -0.91 -5.95
N LYS A 76 -7.81 -1.18 -6.50
CA LYS A 76 -8.33 -0.46 -7.66
C LYS A 76 -9.84 -0.38 -7.55
N ASP A 77 -10.39 0.80 -7.76
CA ASP A 77 -11.84 1.07 -7.67
C ASP A 77 -12.43 0.62 -6.32
N GLY A 78 -11.68 0.84 -5.25
CA GLY A 78 -12.10 0.50 -3.90
C GLY A 78 -11.95 -0.97 -3.52
N LYS A 79 -11.40 -1.81 -4.40
CA LYS A 79 -11.29 -3.25 -4.18
C LYS A 79 -9.83 -3.69 -4.08
N LEU A 80 -9.55 -4.60 -3.15
CA LEU A 80 -8.24 -5.21 -3.02
C LEU A 80 -8.00 -6.15 -4.21
N VAL A 81 -7.00 -5.86 -5.01
CA VAL A 81 -6.64 -6.69 -6.17
C VAL A 81 -5.41 -7.55 -5.93
N LYS A 82 -4.54 -7.16 -5.00
CA LYS A 82 -3.39 -7.98 -4.60
C LYS A 82 -2.92 -7.59 -3.20
N LYS A 83 -2.51 -8.61 -2.43
CA LYS A 83 -1.91 -8.43 -1.11
C LYS A 83 -0.64 -9.28 -1.05
N VAL A 84 0.47 -8.70 -0.61
CA VAL A 84 1.77 -9.39 -0.51
C VAL A 84 2.28 -9.30 0.92
N PRO A 85 1.89 -10.23 1.81
CA PRO A 85 2.42 -10.27 3.17
C PRO A 85 3.92 -10.53 3.14
N GLY A 86 4.68 -9.78 3.94
CA GLY A 86 6.13 -9.88 3.98
C GLY A 86 6.85 -9.27 2.79
N MET A 87 6.12 -8.78 1.78
CA MET A 87 6.70 -8.17 0.57
C MET A 87 7.77 -9.05 -0.09
N ALA A 88 7.46 -10.34 -0.30
CA ALA A 88 8.40 -11.28 -0.91
C ALA A 88 8.88 -10.78 -2.28
N PRO A 89 10.19 -10.81 -2.57
CA PRO A 89 10.74 -10.21 -3.80
C PRO A 89 10.12 -10.72 -5.10
N SER A 90 9.84 -12.01 -5.19
CA SER A 90 9.23 -12.58 -6.40
C SER A 90 7.81 -12.05 -6.64
N GLU A 91 7.01 -11.92 -5.58
CA GLU A 91 5.67 -11.37 -5.67
C GLU A 91 5.68 -9.87 -5.91
N MET A 92 6.64 -9.15 -5.33
CA MET A 92 6.80 -7.72 -5.58
C MET A 92 7.20 -7.44 -7.02
N LYS A 93 7.91 -8.33 -7.67
CA LYS A 93 8.20 -8.22 -9.10
C LYS A 93 6.92 -8.30 -9.93
N GLU A 94 6.01 -9.21 -9.59
CA GLU A 94 4.70 -9.31 -10.23
C GLU A 94 3.87 -8.04 -10.03
N VAL A 95 3.90 -7.48 -8.83
CA VAL A 95 3.24 -6.21 -8.52
C VAL A 95 3.78 -5.10 -9.40
N GLY A 96 5.10 -5.00 -9.54
CA GLY A 96 5.74 -4.02 -10.39
C GLY A 96 5.28 -4.13 -11.84
N GLN A 97 5.15 -5.34 -12.36
CA GLN A 97 4.66 -5.59 -13.71
C GLN A 97 3.19 -5.17 -13.86
N MET A 98 2.35 -5.49 -12.88
CA MET A 98 0.94 -5.12 -12.88
C MET A 98 0.77 -3.59 -12.85
N LEU A 99 1.51 -2.89 -12.01
CA LEU A 99 1.42 -1.44 -11.87
C LEU A 99 2.00 -0.69 -13.06
N SER A 100 2.85 -1.33 -13.85
CA SER A 100 3.48 -0.73 -15.03
C SER A 100 2.68 -0.97 -16.31
N ALA A 101 1.68 -1.80 -16.27
CA ALA A 101 0.86 -2.15 -17.41
C ALA A 101 -0.07 -1.02 -17.87
#